data_d28f3e786b3a74de325ad10d8b89825b
#
_entry.id   d28f3e786b3a74de325ad10d8b89825b
#
_cell.length_a   1.000
_cell.length_b   1.000
_cell.length_c   1.000
_cell.angle_alpha   90.00
_cell.angle_beta   90.00
_cell.angle_gamma   90.00
#
_symmetry.space_group_name_H-M   'P 1'
#
loop_
_entity.id
_entity.type
_entity.pdbx_description
1 polymer ?
#
loop_
_entity_poly.entity_id
_entity_poly.type
_entity_poly.pdbx_seq_one_letter_code
_entity_poly.pdbx_strand_id
1 'polypeptide(L)'
;MGDLKGSFSIIFKELKVQLYTFSIVLVVLAAIYFVIGFYIEPSDSFNPLLSGPVYGILGFLPLFMFGDPLKSSIELGATRRQYIVSLWLSYIIFIVMMLIIQEVISFILERVASVTNSDVTLMRISDILPNASGLDSMWVDFLAILFIAGICFLLGAIIYRIGVIPTMIGVLFLGVIVFIWFVLGDFTPFFKWVY
;
A
#
# COMPACT_ATOMS: atom_id res chain seq x y z
N MET A 1 -13.78 10.43 26.61
CA MET A 1 -13.93 10.78 25.17
C MET A 1 -12.83 11.73 24.67
N GLY A 2 -12.15 12.50 25.53
CA GLY A 2 -11.04 13.41 25.17
C GLY A 2 -9.80 12.69 24.59
N ASP A 3 -9.44 11.55 25.14
CA ASP A 3 -8.18 10.85 24.85
C ASP A 3 -8.10 10.21 23.46
N LEU A 4 -9.23 9.69 22.96
CA LEU A 4 -9.34 9.17 21.58
C LEU A 4 -9.14 10.28 20.54
N LYS A 5 -9.72 11.45 20.79
CA LYS A 5 -9.60 12.61 19.90
C LYS A 5 -8.17 13.16 19.84
N GLY A 6 -7.45 13.10 20.98
CA GLY A 6 -6.04 13.49 21.06
C GLY A 6 -5.14 12.57 20.24
N SER A 7 -5.23 11.25 20.46
CA SER A 7 -4.44 10.25 19.72
C SER A 7 -4.74 10.28 18.21
N PHE A 8 -6.02 10.39 17.85
CA PHE A 8 -6.43 10.51 16.45
C PHE A 8 -5.83 11.76 15.78
N SER A 9 -5.85 12.90 16.46
CA SER A 9 -5.31 14.16 15.93
C SER A 9 -3.79 14.07 15.67
N ILE A 10 -3.03 13.41 16.55
CA ILE A 10 -1.58 13.25 16.39
C ILE A 10 -1.28 12.35 15.20
N ILE A 11 -1.89 11.16 15.16
CA ILE A 11 -1.70 10.20 14.07
C ILE A 11 -2.12 10.80 12.74
N PHE A 12 -3.28 11.46 12.70
CA PHE A 12 -3.78 12.08 11.49
C PHE A 12 -2.89 13.22 10.98
N LYS A 13 -2.28 14.00 11.88
CA LYS A 13 -1.33 15.04 11.51
C LYS A 13 -0.08 14.46 10.86
N GLU A 14 0.44 13.37 11.38
CA GLU A 14 1.59 12.66 10.82
C GLU A 14 1.26 12.04 9.45
N LEU A 15 0.13 11.33 9.35
CA LEU A 15 -0.35 10.77 8.09
C LEU A 15 -0.64 11.85 7.04
N LYS A 16 -1.09 13.04 7.46
CA LYS A 16 -1.30 14.18 6.55
C LYS A 16 0.00 14.64 5.91
N VAL A 17 1.08 14.74 6.65
CA VAL A 17 2.42 15.08 6.11
C VAL A 17 2.86 14.02 5.11
N GLN A 18 2.69 12.74 5.46
CA GLN A 18 3.01 11.64 4.56
C GLN A 18 2.16 11.65 3.30
N LEU A 19 0.86 11.98 3.41
CA LEU A 19 -0.05 12.11 2.26
C LEU A 19 0.47 13.13 1.25
N TYR A 20 0.90 14.31 1.69
CA TYR A 20 1.48 15.32 0.81
C TYR A 20 2.77 14.84 0.16
N THR A 21 3.67 14.25 0.96
CA THR A 21 4.96 13.74 0.44
C THR A 21 4.74 12.68 -0.62
N PHE A 22 3.88 11.69 -0.36
CA PHE A 22 3.60 10.62 -1.31
C PHE A 22 2.83 11.09 -2.54
N SER A 23 1.93 12.07 -2.38
CA SER A 23 1.24 12.68 -3.54
C SER A 23 2.24 13.38 -4.46
N ILE A 24 3.22 14.09 -3.92
CA ILE A 24 4.28 14.73 -4.72
C ILE A 24 5.11 13.66 -5.43
N VAL A 25 5.50 12.60 -4.74
CA VAL A 25 6.26 11.48 -5.34
C VAL A 25 5.48 10.84 -6.47
N LEU A 26 4.17 10.61 -6.31
CA LEU A 26 3.33 10.06 -7.37
C LEU A 26 3.23 10.97 -8.60
N VAL A 27 3.09 12.28 -8.38
CA VAL A 27 3.06 13.26 -9.49
C VAL A 27 4.38 13.27 -10.23
N VAL A 28 5.51 13.26 -9.51
CA VAL A 28 6.84 13.21 -10.14
C VAL A 28 7.03 11.91 -10.93
N LEU A 29 6.63 10.77 -10.35
CA LEU A 29 6.71 9.48 -11.01
C LEU A 29 5.83 9.42 -12.26
N ALA A 30 4.62 9.95 -12.18
CA ALA A 30 3.70 10.07 -13.30
C ALA A 30 4.31 10.93 -14.44
N ALA A 31 4.94 12.05 -14.10
CA ALA A 31 5.65 12.89 -15.07
C ALA A 31 6.82 12.16 -15.71
N ILE A 32 7.60 11.40 -14.95
CA ILE A 32 8.70 10.58 -15.46
C ILE A 32 8.16 9.52 -16.44
N TYR A 33 7.11 8.80 -16.07
CA TYR A 33 6.51 7.79 -16.94
C TYR A 33 5.95 8.38 -18.22
N PHE A 34 5.37 9.57 -18.14
CA PHE A 34 4.91 10.29 -19.32
C PHE A 34 6.06 10.66 -20.25
N VAL A 35 7.16 11.19 -19.72
CA VAL A 35 8.37 11.52 -20.51
C VAL A 35 8.96 10.28 -21.15
N ILE A 36 9.08 9.16 -20.39
CA ILE A 36 9.59 7.90 -20.93
C ILE A 36 8.68 7.40 -22.06
N GLY A 37 7.36 7.39 -21.86
CA GLY A 37 6.39 6.96 -22.86
C GLY A 37 6.39 7.80 -24.14
N PHE A 38 6.80 9.07 -24.04
CA PHE A 38 6.93 9.94 -25.20
C PHE A 38 8.15 9.60 -26.08
N TYR A 39 9.22 9.04 -25.49
CA TYR A 39 10.45 8.65 -26.19
C TYR A 39 10.46 7.19 -26.68
N ILE A 40 9.52 6.37 -26.22
CA ILE A 40 9.39 4.97 -26.67
C ILE A 40 8.62 4.94 -28.00
N GLU A 41 9.12 4.18 -28.96
CA GLU A 41 8.46 4.02 -30.26
C GLU A 41 7.09 3.34 -30.10
N PRO A 42 6.06 3.71 -30.90
CA PRO A 42 4.71 3.15 -30.81
C PRO A 42 4.61 1.62 -30.99
N SER A 43 5.70 0.97 -31.43
CA SER A 43 5.78 -0.49 -31.59
C SER A 43 5.94 -1.25 -30.26
N ASP A 44 6.43 -0.58 -29.22
CA ASP A 44 6.67 -1.17 -27.91
C ASP A 44 5.66 -0.63 -26.89
N SER A 45 4.70 -1.45 -26.51
CA SER A 45 3.72 -1.08 -25.47
C SER A 45 4.43 -0.87 -24.13
N PHE A 46 4.47 0.37 -23.66
CA PHE A 46 5.01 0.72 -22.34
C PHE A 46 3.88 0.72 -21.32
N ASN A 47 3.86 -0.28 -20.46
CA ASN A 47 2.87 -0.45 -19.41
C ASN A 47 3.47 -0.17 -18.02
N PRO A 48 3.65 1.10 -17.62
CA PRO A 48 4.22 1.41 -16.32
C PRO A 48 3.26 1.09 -15.19
N LEU A 49 3.79 0.49 -14.13
CA LEU A 49 3.05 0.17 -12.92
C LEU A 49 3.05 1.40 -11.97
N LEU A 50 2.13 2.35 -12.17
CA LEU A 50 1.99 3.51 -11.29
C LEU A 50 1.49 3.10 -9.88
N SER A 51 0.69 2.07 -9.82
CA SER A 51 0.13 1.53 -8.57
C SER A 51 1.17 0.82 -7.69
N GLY A 52 2.27 0.29 -8.25
CA GLY A 52 3.29 -0.44 -7.50
C GLY A 52 3.87 0.31 -6.30
N PRO A 53 4.38 1.54 -6.48
CA PRO A 53 4.85 2.37 -5.37
C PRO A 53 3.77 2.66 -4.33
N VAL A 54 2.51 2.85 -4.75
CA VAL A 54 1.38 3.08 -3.83
C VAL A 54 1.14 1.85 -2.95
N TYR A 55 1.08 0.66 -3.54
CA TYR A 55 0.93 -0.59 -2.77
C TYR A 55 2.12 -0.84 -1.83
N GLY A 56 3.34 -0.59 -2.30
CA GLY A 56 4.54 -0.72 -1.49
C GLY A 56 4.51 0.22 -0.30
N ILE A 57 4.34 1.51 -0.53
CA ILE A 57 4.36 2.52 0.53
C ILE A 57 3.19 2.31 1.50
N LEU A 58 1.96 2.19 1.00
CA LEU A 58 0.79 1.99 1.84
C LEU A 58 0.86 0.65 2.58
N GLY A 59 1.33 -0.42 1.95
CA GLY A 59 1.45 -1.71 2.61
C GLY A 59 2.42 -1.69 3.78
N PHE A 60 3.61 -1.08 3.62
CA PHE A 60 4.68 -1.13 4.61
C PHE A 60 4.61 -0.03 5.68
N LEU A 61 3.88 1.06 5.45
CA LEU A 61 3.76 2.16 6.39
C LEU A 61 3.38 1.73 7.83
N PRO A 62 2.45 0.78 8.03
CA PRO A 62 2.06 0.33 9.36
C PRO A 62 3.20 -0.25 10.21
N LEU A 63 4.27 -0.78 9.61
CA LEU A 63 5.42 -1.28 10.35
C LEU A 63 6.06 -0.21 11.24
N PHE A 64 6.07 1.04 10.78
CA PHE A 64 6.75 2.14 11.44
C PHE A 64 5.87 2.84 12.49
N MET A 65 4.55 2.57 12.50
CA MET A 65 3.60 3.23 13.39
C MET A 65 3.67 2.75 14.85
N PHE A 66 4.39 1.65 15.13
CA PHE A 66 4.60 1.14 16.49
C PHE A 66 5.82 1.73 17.20
N GLY A 67 6.57 2.62 16.58
CA GLY A 67 7.74 3.31 17.15
C GLY A 67 7.37 4.54 17.95
N ASP A 68 7.90 5.68 17.51
CA ASP A 68 7.74 6.98 18.18
C ASP A 68 6.29 7.46 18.26
N PRO A 69 5.40 7.23 17.26
CA PRO A 69 4.00 7.65 17.36
C PRO A 69 3.25 6.97 18.52
N LEU A 70 3.54 5.68 18.77
CA LEU A 70 2.95 4.96 19.90
C LEU A 70 3.44 5.52 21.23
N LYS A 71 4.76 5.77 21.36
CA LYS A 71 5.33 6.33 22.60
C LYS A 71 4.73 7.70 22.91
N SER A 72 4.73 8.61 21.95
CA SER A 72 4.17 9.95 22.10
C SER A 72 2.69 9.92 22.48
N SER A 73 1.92 8.99 21.92
CA SER A 73 0.50 8.85 22.27
C SER A 73 0.28 8.35 23.70
N ILE A 74 1.13 7.43 24.18
CA ILE A 74 1.06 6.90 25.56
C ILE A 74 1.50 7.99 26.56
N GLU A 75 2.56 8.75 26.27
CA GLU A 75 3.02 9.88 27.10
C GLU A 75 1.93 10.94 27.27
N LEU A 76 1.07 11.11 26.28
CA LEU A 76 -0.10 12.01 26.33
C LEU A 76 -1.33 11.39 26.99
N GLY A 77 -1.19 10.22 27.63
CA GLY A 77 -2.24 9.57 28.42
C GLY A 77 -3.17 8.62 27.62
N ALA A 78 -2.89 8.33 26.36
CA ALA A 78 -3.69 7.38 25.59
C ALA A 78 -3.41 5.95 26.02
N THR A 79 -4.47 5.13 26.10
CA THR A 79 -4.31 3.68 26.29
C THR A 79 -3.87 3.02 24.98
N ARG A 80 -3.16 1.89 25.08
CA ARG A 80 -2.74 1.11 23.90
C ARG A 80 -3.92 0.74 22.99
N ARG A 81 -5.08 0.41 23.57
CA ARG A 81 -6.28 0.08 22.82
C ARG A 81 -6.81 1.30 22.05
N GLN A 82 -6.86 2.45 22.69
CA GLN A 82 -7.29 3.70 22.05
C GLN A 82 -6.35 4.08 20.89
N TYR A 83 -5.04 3.92 21.08
CA TYR A 83 -4.06 4.13 20.03
C TYR A 83 -4.32 3.24 18.81
N ILE A 84 -4.44 1.92 19.01
CA ILE A 84 -4.65 0.96 17.91
C ILE A 84 -5.95 1.27 17.14
N VAL A 85 -7.04 1.57 17.84
CA VAL A 85 -8.31 1.93 17.19
C VAL A 85 -8.19 3.23 16.38
N SER A 86 -7.56 4.25 16.97
CA SER A 86 -7.31 5.53 16.29
C SER A 86 -6.41 5.36 15.07
N LEU A 87 -5.40 4.51 15.18
CA LEU A 87 -4.46 4.21 14.12
C LEU A 87 -5.16 3.52 12.93
N TRP A 88 -5.94 2.46 13.19
CA TRP A 88 -6.71 1.79 12.14
C TRP A 88 -7.68 2.72 11.43
N LEU A 89 -8.42 3.52 12.19
CA LEU A 89 -9.38 4.47 11.62
C LEU A 89 -8.69 5.52 10.74
N SER A 90 -7.62 6.14 11.24
CA SER A 90 -6.83 7.12 10.49
C SER A 90 -6.21 6.50 9.25
N TYR A 91 -5.76 5.25 9.35
CA TYR A 91 -5.10 4.55 8.26
C TYR A 91 -6.07 4.17 7.14
N ILE A 92 -7.29 3.73 7.45
CA ILE A 92 -8.33 3.47 6.46
C ILE A 92 -8.66 4.76 5.68
N ILE A 93 -8.82 5.88 6.39
CA ILE A 93 -9.05 7.18 5.74
C ILE A 93 -7.87 7.54 4.82
N PHE A 94 -6.65 7.30 5.27
CA PHE A 94 -5.45 7.57 4.50
C PHE A 94 -5.37 6.73 3.22
N ILE A 95 -5.68 5.43 3.29
CA ILE A 95 -5.75 4.55 2.10
C ILE A 95 -6.77 5.10 1.09
N VAL A 96 -7.97 5.41 1.55
CA VAL A 96 -9.04 5.93 0.67
C VAL A 96 -8.61 7.23 -0.01
N MET A 97 -8.01 8.17 0.74
CA MET A 97 -7.51 9.42 0.17
C MET A 97 -6.41 9.18 -0.87
N MET A 98 -5.47 8.26 -0.59
CA MET A 98 -4.39 7.94 -1.53
C MET A 98 -4.90 7.28 -2.80
N LEU A 99 -5.89 6.37 -2.69
CA LEU A 99 -6.51 5.76 -3.87
C LEU A 99 -7.24 6.79 -4.73
N ILE A 100 -7.95 7.74 -4.12
CA ILE A 100 -8.59 8.84 -4.86
C ILE A 100 -7.55 9.69 -5.60
N ILE A 101 -6.44 10.03 -4.94
CA ILE A 101 -5.36 10.80 -5.56
C ILE A 101 -4.75 10.02 -6.73
N GLN A 102 -4.52 8.72 -6.56
CA GLN A 102 -4.03 7.85 -7.62
C GLN A 102 -4.98 7.82 -8.81
N GLU A 103 -6.30 7.69 -8.60
CA GLU A 103 -7.30 7.71 -9.66
C GLU A 103 -7.30 9.04 -10.43
N VAL A 104 -7.22 10.15 -9.72
CA VAL A 104 -7.16 11.48 -10.36
C VAL A 104 -5.90 11.62 -11.22
N ILE A 105 -4.74 11.18 -10.72
CA ILE A 105 -3.48 11.22 -11.48
C ILE A 105 -3.56 10.32 -12.71
N SER A 106 -4.08 9.09 -12.56
CA SER A 106 -4.26 8.15 -13.68
C SER A 106 -5.18 8.73 -14.75
N PHE A 107 -6.31 9.30 -14.34
CA PHE A 107 -7.25 9.94 -15.27
C PHE A 107 -6.61 11.10 -16.05
N ILE A 108 -5.82 11.95 -15.38
CA ILE A 108 -5.10 13.05 -16.03
C ILE A 108 -4.08 12.50 -17.03
N LEU A 109 -3.30 11.49 -16.63
CA LEU A 109 -2.30 10.86 -17.49
C LEU A 109 -2.93 10.25 -18.74
N GLU A 110 -4.01 9.49 -18.61
CA GLU A 110 -4.73 8.88 -19.73
C GLU A 110 -5.27 9.94 -20.70
N ARG A 111 -5.76 11.08 -20.17
CA ARG A 111 -6.22 12.20 -21.00
C ARG A 111 -5.07 12.86 -21.74
N VAL A 112 -3.95 13.07 -21.09
CA VAL A 112 -2.76 13.67 -21.74
C VAL A 112 -2.18 12.70 -22.77
N ALA A 113 -2.12 11.39 -22.46
CA ALA A 113 -1.66 10.35 -23.38
C ALA A 113 -2.53 10.28 -24.64
N SER A 114 -3.86 10.37 -24.50
CA SER A 114 -4.80 10.36 -25.64
C SER A 114 -4.64 11.59 -26.55
N VAL A 115 -4.24 12.74 -26.03
CA VAL A 115 -3.98 13.95 -26.84
C VAL A 115 -2.63 13.88 -27.56
N THR A 116 -1.64 13.19 -26.96
CA THR A 116 -0.28 13.08 -27.50
C THR A 116 -0.07 11.85 -28.38
N ASN A 117 -1.11 11.02 -28.60
CA ASN A 117 -1.02 9.72 -29.30
C ASN A 117 0.09 8.81 -28.76
N SER A 118 0.32 8.83 -27.43
CA SER A 118 1.26 7.95 -26.77
C SER A 118 0.50 6.75 -26.19
N ASP A 119 0.97 5.53 -26.50
CA ASP A 119 0.40 4.27 -25.99
C ASP A 119 0.90 3.97 -24.57
N VAL A 120 0.61 4.86 -23.61
CA VAL A 120 0.91 4.64 -22.20
C VAL A 120 -0.33 4.09 -21.52
N THR A 121 -0.33 2.79 -21.20
CA THR A 121 -1.38 2.14 -20.40
C THR A 121 -0.86 1.88 -19.01
N LEU A 122 -1.59 2.35 -17.99
CA LEU A 122 -1.23 2.17 -16.60
C LEU A 122 -1.70 0.82 -16.10
N MET A 123 -0.77 -0.03 -15.66
CA MET A 123 -1.07 -1.36 -15.14
C MET A 123 -1.50 -1.30 -13.67
N ARG A 124 -2.58 -1.99 -13.31
CA ARG A 124 -3.13 -2.10 -11.95
C ARG A 124 -3.21 -3.57 -11.54
N ILE A 125 -3.28 -3.84 -10.23
CA ILE A 125 -3.52 -5.21 -9.73
C ILE A 125 -4.91 -5.70 -10.19
N SER A 126 -5.87 -4.81 -10.25
CA SER A 126 -7.23 -5.11 -10.74
C SER A 126 -7.27 -5.58 -12.19
N ASP A 127 -6.27 -5.25 -13.01
CA ASP A 127 -6.20 -5.67 -14.42
C ASP A 127 -5.94 -7.18 -14.57
N ILE A 128 -5.53 -7.84 -13.46
CA ILE A 128 -5.41 -9.32 -13.40
C ILE A 128 -6.80 -9.97 -13.40
N LEU A 129 -7.84 -9.22 -13.00
CA LEU A 129 -9.21 -9.74 -12.96
C LEU A 129 -9.95 -9.42 -14.27
N PRO A 130 -10.39 -10.43 -15.03
CA PRO A 130 -11.17 -10.20 -16.24
C PRO A 130 -12.51 -9.53 -15.87
N ASN A 131 -12.83 -8.42 -16.52
CA ASN A 131 -14.06 -7.63 -16.36
C ASN A 131 -14.17 -6.72 -15.11
N ALA A 132 -13.08 -6.38 -14.42
CA ALA A 132 -13.14 -5.38 -13.37
C ALA A 132 -13.41 -3.99 -13.98
N SER A 133 -14.53 -3.35 -13.60
CA SER A 133 -14.88 -1.98 -14.00
C SER A 133 -14.49 -0.99 -12.90
N GLY A 134 -14.20 0.25 -13.25
CA GLY A 134 -13.68 1.33 -12.40
C GLY A 134 -13.87 1.26 -10.87
N LEU A 135 -15.11 1.09 -10.38
CA LEU A 135 -15.37 0.96 -8.94
C LEU A 135 -14.91 -0.40 -8.36
N ASP A 136 -15.06 -1.48 -9.15
CA ASP A 136 -14.65 -2.81 -8.72
C ASP A 136 -13.13 -2.89 -8.62
N SER A 137 -12.42 -2.25 -9.56
CA SER A 137 -10.96 -2.14 -9.53
C SER A 137 -10.47 -1.42 -8.28
N MET A 138 -11.08 -0.27 -7.94
CA MET A 138 -10.75 0.50 -6.75
C MET A 138 -11.02 -0.29 -5.46
N TRP A 139 -12.08 -1.11 -5.45
CA TRP A 139 -12.42 -1.96 -4.32
C TRP A 139 -11.40 -3.08 -4.12
N VAL A 140 -10.97 -3.72 -5.21
CA VAL A 140 -9.93 -4.76 -5.20
C VAL A 140 -8.59 -4.19 -4.71
N ASP A 141 -8.21 -3.02 -5.21
CA ASP A 141 -6.99 -2.32 -4.78
C ASP A 141 -7.04 -1.97 -3.29
N PHE A 142 -8.19 -1.48 -2.81
CA PHE A 142 -8.41 -1.19 -1.39
C PHE A 142 -8.24 -2.44 -0.52
N LEU A 143 -8.86 -3.57 -0.91
CA LEU A 143 -8.77 -4.82 -0.17
C LEU A 143 -7.34 -5.39 -0.19
N ALA A 144 -6.65 -5.32 -1.32
CA ALA A 144 -5.26 -5.77 -1.44
C ALA A 144 -4.33 -4.98 -0.51
N ILE A 145 -4.45 -3.65 -0.51
CA ILE A 145 -3.67 -2.77 0.38
C ILE A 145 -4.00 -3.07 1.84
N LEU A 146 -5.28 -3.21 2.17
CA LEU A 146 -5.73 -3.49 3.54
C LEU A 146 -5.18 -4.84 4.04
N PHE A 147 -5.14 -5.85 3.18
CA PHE A 147 -4.58 -7.16 3.50
C PHE A 147 -3.07 -7.08 3.78
N ILE A 148 -2.31 -6.44 2.89
CA ILE A 148 -0.85 -6.25 3.08
C ILE A 148 -0.58 -5.43 4.35
N ALA A 149 -1.33 -4.34 4.54
CA ALA A 149 -1.23 -3.51 5.72
C ALA A 149 -1.53 -4.28 7.01
N GLY A 150 -2.52 -5.17 7.00
CA GLY A 150 -2.85 -6.04 8.12
C GLY A 150 -1.68 -6.93 8.54
N ILE A 151 -1.02 -7.57 7.57
CA ILE A 151 0.19 -8.36 7.80
C ILE A 151 1.31 -7.49 8.37
N CYS A 152 1.56 -6.32 7.76
CA CYS A 152 2.59 -5.39 8.22
C CYS A 152 2.30 -4.83 9.61
N PHE A 153 1.03 -4.62 9.95
CA PHE A 153 0.60 -4.25 11.30
C PHE A 153 0.96 -5.30 12.34
N LEU A 154 0.68 -6.58 12.04
CA LEU A 154 1.05 -7.69 12.91
C LEU A 154 2.57 -7.78 13.07
N LEU A 155 3.32 -7.68 11.98
CA LEU A 155 4.78 -7.66 12.01
C LEU A 155 5.32 -6.48 12.83
N GLY A 156 4.77 -5.28 12.65
CA GLY A 156 5.13 -4.10 13.43
C GLY A 156 4.91 -4.29 14.94
N ALA A 157 3.78 -4.88 15.33
CA ALA A 157 3.49 -5.20 16.72
C ALA A 157 4.46 -6.24 17.30
N ILE A 158 4.86 -7.24 16.51
CA ILE A 158 5.85 -8.25 16.87
C ILE A 158 7.23 -7.61 17.04
N ILE A 159 7.66 -6.79 16.07
CA ILE A 159 8.92 -6.04 16.11
C ILE A 159 8.99 -5.17 17.37
N TYR A 160 7.91 -4.48 17.69
CA TYR A 160 7.84 -3.63 18.88
C TYR A 160 8.00 -4.43 20.18
N ARG A 161 7.49 -5.67 20.23
CA ARG A 161 7.51 -6.52 21.44
C ARG A 161 8.81 -7.29 21.61
N ILE A 162 9.34 -7.87 20.55
CA ILE A 162 10.46 -8.84 20.59
C ILE A 162 11.76 -8.18 20.08
N GLY A 163 11.66 -7.12 19.29
CA GLY A 163 12.78 -6.45 18.64
C GLY A 163 12.93 -6.81 17.17
N VAL A 164 13.72 -6.01 16.45
CA VAL A 164 13.90 -6.14 15.00
C VAL A 164 14.63 -7.43 14.63
N ILE A 165 15.75 -7.72 15.31
CA ILE A 165 16.64 -8.84 14.96
C ILE A 165 15.93 -10.20 15.08
N PRO A 166 15.28 -10.55 16.22
CA PRO A 166 14.59 -11.83 16.34
C PRO A 166 13.42 -11.95 15.35
N THR A 167 12.70 -10.84 15.08
CA THR A 167 11.60 -10.84 14.12
C THR A 167 12.11 -11.11 12.70
N MET A 168 13.21 -10.48 12.30
CA MET A 168 13.81 -10.73 10.99
C MET A 168 14.28 -12.17 10.83
N ILE A 169 14.89 -12.76 11.86
CA ILE A 169 15.29 -14.17 11.85
C ILE A 169 14.05 -15.06 11.70
N GLY A 170 12.97 -14.76 12.44
CA GLY A 170 11.71 -15.50 12.34
C GLY A 170 11.08 -15.42 10.95
N VAL A 171 11.03 -14.24 10.35
CA VAL A 171 10.51 -14.03 8.99
C VAL A 171 11.36 -14.77 7.96
N LEU A 172 12.69 -14.69 8.07
CA LEU A 172 13.60 -15.45 7.19
C LEU A 172 13.37 -16.96 7.32
N PHE A 173 13.25 -17.47 8.54
CA PHE A 173 13.01 -18.89 8.78
C PHE A 173 11.68 -19.35 8.20
N LEU A 174 10.61 -18.57 8.39
CA LEU A 174 9.31 -18.82 7.74
C LEU A 174 9.40 -18.76 6.22
N GLY A 175 10.13 -17.78 5.67
CA GLY A 175 10.36 -17.67 4.22
C GLY A 175 11.07 -18.90 3.66
N VAL A 176 12.09 -19.43 4.36
CA VAL A 176 12.78 -20.65 3.96
C VAL A 176 11.85 -21.86 4.02
N ILE A 177 11.01 -21.99 5.05
CA ILE A 177 10.03 -23.09 5.16
C ILE A 177 9.03 -23.01 3.99
N VAL A 178 8.47 -21.83 3.72
CA VAL A 178 7.53 -21.64 2.61
C VAL A 178 8.20 -21.91 1.27
N PHE A 179 9.46 -21.49 1.09
CA PHE A 179 10.22 -21.76 -0.12
C PHE A 179 10.48 -23.25 -0.31
N ILE A 180 10.91 -23.96 0.75
CA ILE A 180 11.12 -25.43 0.71
C ILE A 180 9.80 -26.12 0.38
N TRP A 181 8.70 -25.68 1.02
CA TRP A 181 7.39 -26.23 0.75
C TRP A 181 6.92 -25.96 -0.69
N PHE A 182 7.24 -24.76 -1.22
CA PHE A 182 6.95 -24.40 -2.61
C PHE A 182 7.75 -25.27 -3.61
N VAL A 183 9.02 -25.56 -3.32
CA VAL A 183 9.89 -26.34 -4.22
C VAL A 183 9.62 -27.84 -4.14
N LEU A 184 9.28 -28.35 -2.93
CA LEU A 184 9.07 -29.78 -2.69
C LEU A 184 7.59 -30.19 -2.66
N GLY A 185 6.70 -29.22 -2.48
CA GLY A 185 5.26 -29.44 -2.36
C GLY A 185 4.56 -29.53 -3.72
N ASP A 186 3.75 -30.57 -3.89
CA ASP A 186 2.87 -30.69 -5.03
C ASP A 186 1.64 -29.81 -4.79
N PHE A 187 1.60 -28.60 -5.36
CA PHE A 187 0.49 -27.64 -5.21
C PHE A 187 -0.77 -28.04 -5.98
N THR A 188 -0.70 -29.06 -6.82
CA THR A 188 -1.83 -29.58 -7.61
C THR A 188 -3.09 -29.86 -6.80
N PRO A 189 -3.05 -30.45 -5.57
CA PRO A 189 -4.27 -30.66 -4.79
C PRO A 189 -4.89 -29.37 -4.24
N PHE A 190 -4.07 -28.36 -3.91
CA PHE A 190 -4.56 -27.07 -3.40
C PHE A 190 -5.29 -26.29 -4.50
N PHE A 191 -4.72 -26.21 -5.68
CA PHE A 191 -5.37 -25.53 -6.81
C PHE A 191 -6.62 -26.26 -7.30
N LYS A 192 -6.68 -27.60 -7.20
CA LYS A 192 -7.89 -28.37 -7.49
C LYS A 192 -9.02 -28.16 -6.47
N TRP A 193 -8.70 -27.67 -5.28
CA TRP A 193 -9.72 -27.38 -4.25
C TRP A 193 -10.29 -25.97 -4.39
N VAL A 194 -9.54 -25.03 -4.99
CA VAL A 194 -9.92 -23.62 -5.19
C VAL A 194 -10.64 -23.42 -6.53
N TYR A 195 -10.45 -24.33 -7.51
CA TYR A 195 -11.14 -24.40 -8.80
C TYR A 195 -12.11 -25.57 -8.84
#